data_4667c29226387fa1d503845f23f30c02
#
_entry.id   4667c29226387fa1d503845f23f30c02
#
_cell.length_a   1.000
_cell.length_b   1.000
_cell.length_c   1.000
_cell.angle_alpha   90.00
_cell.angle_beta   90.00
_cell.angle_gamma   90.00
#
_symmetry.space_group_name_H-M   'P 1'
#
loop_
_entity.id
_entity.type
_entity.pdbx_description
1 polymer ?
#
loop_
_entity_poly.entity_id
_entity_poly.type
_entity_poly.pdbx_seq_one_letter_code
_entity_poly.pdbx_strand_id
1 'polypeptide(L)' 'MPERRLNTMRDLRRYLAHLINRTERGEMEASVTKTLTYVSATLMRAIEGSDLEKRIDELE' A
#
# COMPACT_ATOMS: atom_id res chain seq x y z
N MET A 1 13.70 -7.78 -11.68
CA MET A 1 12.77 -8.12 -10.59
C MET A 1 11.35 -8.08 -11.08
N PRO A 2 10.53 -9.04 -10.69
CA PRO A 2 9.12 -8.96 -11.02
C PRO A 2 8.47 -7.77 -10.31
N GLU A 3 7.58 -7.09 -10.99
CA GLU A 3 6.83 -6.01 -10.39
C GLU A 3 5.90 -6.53 -9.30
N ARG A 4 5.75 -5.77 -8.21
CA ARG A 4 4.78 -6.10 -7.18
C ARG A 4 3.38 -5.72 -7.65
N ARG A 5 2.43 -6.59 -7.39
CA ARG A 5 1.03 -6.27 -7.61
C ARG A 5 0.49 -5.59 -6.36
N LEU A 6 0.17 -4.31 -6.48
CA LEU A 6 -0.36 -3.52 -5.36
C LEU A 6 -1.75 -3.00 -5.71
N ASN A 7 -2.61 -3.92 -6.11
CA ASN A 7 -3.94 -3.60 -6.63
C ASN A 7 -5.05 -3.63 -5.58
N THR A 8 -4.81 -4.28 -4.43
CA THR A 8 -5.81 -4.44 -3.38
C THR A 8 -5.26 -4.01 -2.03
N MET A 9 -6.15 -3.74 -1.07
CA MET A 9 -5.75 -3.45 0.31
C MET A 9 -4.98 -4.61 0.93
N ARG A 10 -5.31 -5.83 0.55
CA ARG A 10 -4.61 -7.03 1.00
C ARG A 10 -3.15 -7.02 0.55
N ASP A 11 -2.92 -6.67 -0.71
CA ASP A 11 -1.58 -6.56 -1.27
C ASP A 11 -0.76 -5.51 -0.54
N LEU A 12 -1.37 -4.35 -0.24
CA LEU A 12 -0.72 -3.27 0.48
C LEU A 12 -0.37 -3.64 1.91
N ARG A 13 -1.27 -4.33 2.61
CA ARG A 13 -1.01 -4.81 3.97
C ARG A 13 0.19 -5.75 3.99
N ARG A 14 0.23 -6.65 3.04
CA ARG A 14 1.34 -7.61 2.91
C ARG A 14 2.65 -6.90 2.63
N TYR A 15 2.61 -5.92 1.76
CA TYR A 15 3.76 -5.11 1.41
C TYR A 15 4.28 -4.30 2.62
N LEU A 16 3.38 -3.66 3.35
CA LEU A 16 3.75 -2.89 4.55
C LEU A 16 4.37 -3.78 5.63
N ALA A 17 3.82 -4.97 5.84
CA ALA A 17 4.39 -5.93 6.77
C ALA A 17 5.82 -6.32 6.37
N HIS A 18 6.04 -6.50 5.07
CA HIS A 18 7.36 -6.80 4.52
C HIS A 18 8.35 -5.65 4.78
N LEU A 19 7.92 -4.40 4.58
CA LEU A 19 8.74 -3.22 4.83
C LEU A 19 9.11 -3.10 6.31
N ILE A 20 8.14 -3.34 7.20
CA ILE A 20 8.38 -3.30 8.65
C ILE A 20 9.43 -4.34 9.04
N ASN A 21 9.28 -5.57 8.58
CA ASN A 21 10.22 -6.64 8.88
C ASN A 21 11.63 -6.35 8.39
N ARG A 22 11.76 -5.83 7.18
CA ARG A 22 13.07 -5.48 6.61
C ARG A 22 13.72 -4.32 7.36
N THR A 23 12.92 -3.34 7.76
CA THR A 23 13.40 -2.18 8.53
C THR A 23 13.90 -2.61 9.90
N GLU A 24 13.16 -3.48 10.58
CA GLU A 24 13.56 -4.02 11.89
C GLU A 24 14.85 -4.82 11.82
N ARG A 25 15.10 -5.50 10.70
CA ARG A 25 16.34 -6.24 10.49
C ARG A 25 17.51 -5.37 10.04
N GLY A 26 17.29 -4.08 9.87
CA GLY A 26 18.33 -3.16 9.43
C GLY A 26 18.66 -3.28 7.94
N GLU A 27 17.79 -3.89 7.15
CA GLU A 27 18.01 -4.09 5.71
C GLU A 27 17.59 -2.90 4.85
N MET A 28 16.91 -1.91 5.45
CA MET A 28 16.45 -0.71 4.74
C MET A 28 16.79 0.55 5.51
N GLU A 29 17.14 1.60 4.78
CA GLU A 29 17.32 2.92 5.35
C GLU A 29 15.97 3.51 5.77
N ALA A 30 15.95 4.22 6.88
CA ALA A 30 14.73 4.85 7.41
C ALA A 30 14.07 5.79 6.41
N SER A 31 14.85 6.54 5.64
CA SER A 31 14.34 7.46 4.63
C SER A 31 13.59 6.73 3.52
N VAL A 32 14.09 5.57 3.08
CA VAL A 32 13.45 4.74 2.07
C VAL A 32 12.15 4.17 2.59
N THR A 33 12.16 3.63 3.81
CA THR A 33 10.97 3.09 4.48
C THR A 33 9.89 4.15 4.59
N LYS A 34 10.26 5.36 5.00
CA LYS A 34 9.35 6.49 5.15
C LYS A 34 8.68 6.85 3.82
N THR A 35 9.46 6.94 2.74
CA THR A 35 8.97 7.25 1.41
C THR A 35 8.00 6.17 0.91
N LEU A 36 8.37 4.90 1.05
CA LEU A 36 7.54 3.79 0.61
C LEU A 36 6.24 3.71 1.41
N THR A 37 6.29 4.01 2.70
CA THR A 37 5.10 4.05 3.56
C THR A 37 4.16 5.17 3.12
N TYR A 38 4.69 6.34 2.80
CA TYR A 38 3.90 7.48 2.31
C TYR A 38 3.20 7.13 0.99
N VAL A 39 3.93 6.56 0.04
CA VAL A 39 3.38 6.15 -1.26
C VAL A 39 2.30 5.08 -1.06
N SER A 40 2.54 4.12 -0.17
CA SER A 40 1.58 3.07 0.14
C SER A 40 0.30 3.63 0.73
N ALA A 41 0.40 4.61 1.64
CA ALA A 41 -0.76 5.27 2.24
C ALA A 41 -1.57 6.03 1.18
N THR A 42 -0.90 6.66 0.23
CA THR A 42 -1.55 7.36 -0.88
C THR A 42 -2.32 6.37 -1.77
N LEU A 43 -1.70 5.25 -2.07
CA LEU A 43 -2.34 4.19 -2.88
C LEU A 43 -3.54 3.59 -2.15
N MET A 44 -3.46 3.41 -0.84
CA MET A 44 -4.59 2.93 -0.02
C MET A 44 -5.78 3.85 -0.14
N ARG A 45 -5.56 5.16 -0.09
CA ARG A 45 -6.63 6.15 -0.25
C ARG A 45 -7.26 6.07 -1.63
N ALA A 46 -6.46 5.87 -2.66
CA ALA A 46 -6.94 5.73 -4.03
C ALA A 46 -7.83 4.50 -4.19
N ILE A 47 -7.43 3.38 -3.58
CA ILE A 47 -8.21 2.14 -3.61
C ILE A 47 -9.53 2.32 -2.86
N GLU A 48 -9.50 2.91 -1.67
CA GLU A 48 -10.70 3.18 -0.88
C GLU A 48 -11.67 4.12 -1.61
N GLY A 49 -11.13 5.17 -2.24
CA GLY A 49 -11.94 6.09 -3.04
C GLY A 49 -12.61 5.41 -4.21
N SER A 50 -11.90 4.52 -4.89
CA SER A 50 -12.44 3.75 -6.00
C SER A 50 -13.57 2.82 -5.55
N ASP A 51 -13.41 2.15 -4.41
CA ASP A 51 -14.45 1.30 -3.84
C ASP A 51 -15.68 2.10 -3.46
N LEU A 52 -15.49 3.30 -2.92
CA LEU A 52 -16.59 4.17 -2.56
C LEU A 52 -17.38 4.62 -3.79
N GLU A 53 -16.68 4.98 -4.85
CA GLU A 53 -17.31 5.35 -6.13
C GLU A 53 -18.17 4.21 -6.68
N LYS A 54 -17.67 2.99 -6.62
CA LYS A 54 -18.41 1.81 -7.06
C LYS A 54 -19.71 1.62 -6.26
N ARG A 55 -19.63 1.82 -4.95
CA ARG A 55 -20.81 1.71 -4.07
C ARG A 55 -21.86 2.76 -4.38
N ILE A 56 -21.43 3.98 -4.69
CA ILE A 56 -22.34 5.06 -5.08
C ILE A 56 -23.00 4.72 -6.40
N ASP A 57 -22.27 4.24 -7.39
CA ASP A 57 -22.81 3.84 -8.69
C ASP A 57 -23.84 2.70 -8.56
N GLU A 58 -23.61 1.77 -7.66
CA GLU A 58 -24.53 0.65 -7.41
C GLU A 58 -25.85 1.11 -6.78
N LEU A 59 -25.82 2.23 -6.06
CA LEU A 59 -27.02 2.78 -5.41
C LEU A 59 -27.89 3.61 -6.34
N GLU A 60 -27.39 4.02 -7.47
CA GLU A 60 -28.13 4.72 -8.50
C GLU A 60 -28.82 3.75 -9.44
#